data_f7821e500ddc3b6b526f42ba40653955
#
_entry.id   f7821e500ddc3b6b526f42ba40653955
#
_cell.length_a   1.000
_cell.length_b   1.000
_cell.length_c   1.000
_cell.angle_alpha   90.00
_cell.angle_beta   90.00
_cell.angle_gamma   90.00
#
_symmetry.space_group_name_H-M   'P 1'
#
loop_
_entity.id
_entity.type
_entity.pdbx_description
1 polymer ?
#
loop_
_entity_poly.entity_id
_entity_poly.type
_entity_poly.pdbx_seq_one_letter_code
_entity_poly.pdbx_strand_id
1 'polypeptide(L)'
;MATIVETLHTRTEPKAAQTPLWRLPVVRQGGTGWWLVPVLLVCHALVVLPLLAPPSWQVLAASLVLCLVLINLRGFAFTAGFHRYFSHHSFKTSRPFAFLLGAFGSTGLRGGPLWWAAHHRNHHRVSDRAADIHRPVDGIWHNYLGWLLVRENGTTDLHCMKDFAKHPEQVWLNRFWLLPSLVLAALCAWAGWLMAGLSGLYAFLGLGFGLSTVLVFHGQSLLDVLAHRWGRRRFDLADTSHNITGLHLLFMGEAWHNNHHHHPGSARMGFFPGELDAAYDMLRLLRLFGVVWDLREPDQRLLKINRVEDKVPPEVAKRAGTGGLPAHLAPAIRLPE
;
A
#
# COMPACT_ATOMS: atom_id res chain seq x y z
N MET A 1 -20.46 71.26 29.70
CA MET A 1 -19.23 70.52 30.02
C MET A 1 -19.57 69.06 29.95
N ALA A 2 -19.25 68.38 28.82
CA ALA A 2 -19.50 66.99 28.62
C ALA A 2 -18.15 66.26 28.69
N THR A 3 -18.03 65.31 29.62
CA THR A 3 -16.83 64.53 29.89
C THR A 3 -16.87 63.31 28.96
N ILE A 4 -15.92 63.24 28.06
CA ILE A 4 -15.69 62.08 27.16
C ILE A 4 -14.95 61.02 27.97
N VAL A 5 -15.61 59.88 28.19
CA VAL A 5 -14.98 58.68 28.75
C VAL A 5 -14.40 57.88 27.57
N GLU A 6 -13.10 57.88 27.46
CA GLU A 6 -12.31 57.12 26.49
C GLU A 6 -12.27 55.64 26.91
N THR A 7 -13.04 54.81 26.21
CA THR A 7 -13.03 53.33 26.39
C THR A 7 -11.81 52.76 25.68
N LEU A 8 -10.76 52.46 26.44
CA LEU A 8 -9.61 51.68 25.95
C LEU A 8 -10.07 50.26 25.55
N HIS A 9 -10.31 50.06 24.27
CA HIS A 9 -10.39 48.73 23.69
C HIS A 9 -8.99 48.13 23.65
N THR A 10 -8.67 47.25 24.59
CA THR A 10 -7.53 46.36 24.48
C THR A 10 -7.77 45.43 23.26
N ARG A 11 -7.16 45.77 22.14
CA ARG A 11 -7.01 44.83 21.01
C ARG A 11 -6.17 43.65 21.50
N THR A 12 -6.81 42.55 21.83
CA THR A 12 -6.14 41.27 21.92
C THR A 12 -5.62 40.94 20.49
N GLU A 13 -4.31 41.00 20.28
CA GLU A 13 -3.71 40.52 19.06
C GLU A 13 -4.19 39.09 18.82
N PRO A 14 -4.65 38.77 17.60
CA PRO A 14 -5.04 37.40 17.30
C PRO A 14 -3.76 36.54 17.45
N LYS A 15 -3.83 35.51 18.32
CA LYS A 15 -2.78 34.49 18.40
C LYS A 15 -2.39 34.11 16.97
N ALA A 16 -1.12 34.34 16.63
CA ALA A 16 -0.57 34.00 15.32
C ALA A 16 -1.03 32.57 14.97
N ALA A 17 -1.89 32.44 13.98
CA ALA A 17 -2.44 31.18 13.59
C ALA A 17 -1.26 30.30 13.21
N GLN A 18 -0.99 29.27 14.01
CA GLN A 18 0.09 28.33 13.71
C GLN A 18 -0.12 27.85 12.28
N THR A 19 0.87 28.05 11.42
CA THR A 19 0.82 27.61 10.02
C THR A 19 0.48 26.13 10.03
N PRO A 20 -0.67 25.70 9.48
CA PRO A 20 -1.03 24.31 9.48
C PRO A 20 0.10 23.46 8.88
N LEU A 21 0.41 22.31 9.45
CA LEU A 21 1.53 21.44 9.01
C LEU A 21 1.54 21.18 7.51
N TRP A 22 0.38 21.17 6.85
CA TRP A 22 0.24 21.01 5.42
C TRP A 22 0.66 22.24 4.58
N ARG A 23 0.87 23.41 5.20
CA ARG A 23 1.46 24.59 4.57
C ARG A 23 2.99 24.64 4.70
N LEU A 24 3.58 23.70 5.45
CA LEU A 24 5.03 23.59 5.49
C LEU A 24 5.54 23.24 4.09
N PRO A 25 6.71 23.78 3.69
CA PRO A 25 7.28 23.47 2.39
C PRO A 25 7.42 21.96 2.24
N VAL A 26 7.20 21.47 1.02
CA VAL A 26 7.34 20.06 0.63
C VAL A 26 8.57 19.47 1.31
N VAL A 27 8.33 18.67 2.36
CA VAL A 27 9.42 18.05 3.11
C VAL A 27 9.97 16.96 2.21
N ARG A 28 11.22 17.14 1.71
CA ARG A 28 11.91 16.05 1.03
C ARG A 28 11.99 14.88 1.99
N GLN A 29 11.20 13.87 1.73
CA GLN A 29 11.23 12.64 2.51
C GLN A 29 12.20 11.71 1.80
N GLY A 30 13.17 11.19 2.53
CA GLY A 30 14.13 10.23 2.02
C GLY A 30 13.51 8.86 1.72
N GLY A 31 12.34 8.83 1.08
CA GLY A 31 11.66 7.57 0.81
C GLY A 31 12.19 6.85 -0.41
N THR A 32 12.65 7.59 -1.41
CA THR A 32 12.98 7.02 -2.71
C THR A 32 14.24 7.65 -3.28
N GLY A 33 14.89 6.93 -4.18
CA GLY A 33 16.13 7.30 -4.81
C GLY A 33 17.17 6.20 -4.71
N TRP A 34 18.34 6.46 -5.24
CA TRP A 34 19.45 5.49 -5.32
C TRP A 34 19.85 4.84 -4.01
N TRP A 35 19.70 5.51 -2.88
CA TRP A 35 20.01 4.97 -1.56
C TRP A 35 19.10 3.80 -1.14
N LEU A 36 17.96 3.58 -1.79
CA LEU A 36 17.12 2.40 -1.60
C LEU A 36 17.84 1.12 -2.07
N VAL A 37 18.67 1.21 -3.10
CA VAL A 37 19.41 0.06 -3.64
C VAL A 37 20.30 -0.60 -2.58
N PRO A 38 21.21 0.10 -1.89
CA PRO A 38 22.01 -0.52 -0.84
C PRO A 38 21.17 -1.10 0.31
N VAL A 39 20.04 -0.47 0.67
CA VAL A 39 19.13 -1.03 1.68
C VAL A 39 18.53 -2.36 1.23
N LEU A 40 18.08 -2.44 -0.02
CA LEU A 40 17.57 -3.69 -0.60
C LEU A 40 18.67 -4.76 -0.67
N LEU A 41 19.86 -4.41 -1.12
CA LEU A 41 20.99 -5.34 -1.17
C LEU A 41 21.34 -5.89 0.21
N VAL A 42 21.33 -5.05 1.25
CA VAL A 42 21.48 -5.51 2.64
C VAL A 42 20.38 -6.50 3.01
N CYS A 43 19.11 -6.20 2.73
CA CYS A 43 18.02 -7.12 3.04
C CYS A 43 18.17 -8.48 2.33
N HIS A 44 18.64 -8.49 1.07
CA HIS A 44 18.94 -9.75 0.36
C HIS A 44 20.13 -10.48 0.97
N ALA A 45 21.19 -9.77 1.34
CA ALA A 45 22.35 -10.37 1.98
C ALA A 45 22.00 -10.96 3.36
N LEU A 46 21.08 -10.38 4.11
CA LEU A 46 20.63 -10.94 5.38
C LEU A 46 20.07 -12.36 5.22
N VAL A 47 19.43 -12.69 4.09
CA VAL A 47 18.78 -13.98 3.86
C VAL A 47 19.78 -15.15 3.95
N VAL A 48 21.05 -14.91 3.62
CA VAL A 48 22.10 -15.97 3.68
C VAL A 48 22.78 -16.09 5.05
N LEU A 49 22.50 -15.22 6.02
CA LEU A 49 23.10 -15.27 7.36
C LEU A 49 23.00 -16.63 8.06
N PRO A 50 21.88 -17.39 7.96
CA PRO A 50 21.77 -18.70 8.58
C PRO A 50 22.83 -19.71 8.11
N LEU A 51 23.45 -19.50 6.95
CA LEU A 51 24.54 -20.34 6.45
C LEU A 51 25.82 -20.17 7.24
N LEU A 52 26.05 -19.03 7.92
CA LEU A 52 27.23 -18.73 8.73
C LEU A 52 27.20 -19.40 10.11
N ALA A 53 26.00 -19.68 10.64
CA ALA A 53 25.78 -20.44 11.86
C ALA A 53 24.46 -21.22 11.70
N PRO A 54 24.51 -22.42 11.11
CA PRO A 54 23.32 -23.20 10.77
C PRO A 54 22.44 -23.45 12.01
N PRO A 55 21.15 -23.11 11.95
CA PRO A 55 20.22 -23.32 13.06
C PRO A 55 19.78 -24.78 13.15
N SER A 56 19.37 -25.20 14.35
CA SER A 56 18.63 -26.46 14.49
C SER A 56 17.30 -26.40 13.71
N TRP A 57 16.70 -27.56 13.44
CA TRP A 57 15.44 -27.60 12.69
C TRP A 57 14.29 -26.84 13.40
N GLN A 58 14.28 -26.84 14.75
CA GLN A 58 13.29 -26.08 15.54
C GLN A 58 13.44 -24.57 15.33
N VAL A 59 14.67 -24.07 15.37
CA VAL A 59 14.99 -22.66 15.15
C VAL A 59 14.68 -22.24 13.70
N LEU A 60 15.01 -23.12 12.75
CA LEU A 60 14.66 -22.92 11.34
C LEU A 60 13.14 -22.83 11.16
N ALA A 61 12.39 -23.79 11.71
CA ALA A 61 10.92 -23.79 11.63
C ALA A 61 10.32 -22.54 12.26
N ALA A 62 10.79 -22.14 13.46
CA ALA A 62 10.33 -20.95 14.15
C ALA A 62 10.62 -19.66 13.33
N SER A 63 11.81 -19.56 12.71
CA SER A 63 12.15 -18.41 11.86
C SER A 63 11.32 -18.33 10.57
N LEU A 64 10.95 -19.47 9.98
CA LEU A 64 10.04 -19.52 8.82
C LEU A 64 8.60 -19.20 9.21
N VAL A 65 8.13 -19.65 10.37
CA VAL A 65 6.82 -19.24 10.91
C VAL A 65 6.80 -17.73 11.14
N LEU A 66 7.85 -17.16 11.75
CA LEU A 66 7.99 -15.71 11.92
C LEU A 66 7.97 -14.99 10.56
N CYS A 67 8.65 -15.52 9.54
CA CYS A 67 8.62 -14.98 8.18
C CYS A 67 7.18 -14.90 7.65
N LEU A 68 6.42 -15.97 7.74
CA LEU A 68 5.01 -16.02 7.30
C LEU A 68 4.14 -15.04 8.07
N VAL A 69 4.31 -14.94 9.39
CA VAL A 69 3.58 -13.97 10.22
C VAL A 69 3.90 -12.54 9.77
N LEU A 70 5.19 -12.22 9.56
CA LEU A 70 5.61 -10.89 9.14
C LEU A 70 5.16 -10.54 7.71
N ILE A 71 5.13 -11.49 6.79
CA ILE A 71 4.56 -11.28 5.44
C ILE A 71 3.10 -10.86 5.56
N ASN A 72 2.29 -11.58 6.37
CA ASN A 72 0.87 -11.29 6.52
C ASN A 72 0.63 -9.97 7.25
N LEU A 73 1.35 -9.68 8.34
CA LEU A 73 1.21 -8.41 9.07
C LEU A 73 1.59 -7.20 8.21
N ARG A 74 2.69 -7.28 7.48
CA ARG A 74 3.15 -6.22 6.57
C ARG A 74 2.22 -6.07 5.37
N GLY A 75 1.80 -7.20 4.78
CA GLY A 75 0.82 -7.23 3.68
C GLY A 75 -0.49 -6.57 4.11
N PHE A 76 -1.03 -6.95 5.28
CA PHE A 76 -2.21 -6.32 5.84
C PHE A 76 -2.02 -4.83 6.10
N ALA A 77 -0.92 -4.44 6.74
CA ALA A 77 -0.65 -3.04 7.06
C ALA A 77 -0.45 -2.18 5.80
N PHE A 78 0.13 -2.74 4.74
CA PHE A 78 0.23 -2.06 3.45
C PHE A 78 -1.15 -1.93 2.79
N THR A 79 -1.87 -3.02 2.66
CA THR A 79 -3.18 -3.11 2.00
C THR A 79 -4.26 -2.33 2.76
N ALA A 80 -4.47 -2.64 4.04
CA ALA A 80 -5.47 -1.95 4.85
C ALA A 80 -5.00 -0.55 5.26
N GLY A 81 -3.72 -0.38 5.61
CA GLY A 81 -3.16 0.90 6.06
C GLY A 81 -2.85 1.85 4.91
N PHE A 82 -1.77 1.61 4.17
CA PHE A 82 -1.32 2.54 3.13
C PHE A 82 -2.38 2.74 2.06
N HIS A 83 -2.92 1.66 1.55
CA HIS A 83 -3.82 1.70 0.43
C HIS A 83 -5.25 2.12 0.84
N ARG A 84 -5.97 1.31 1.63
CA ARG A 84 -7.39 1.53 1.90
C ARG A 84 -7.65 2.67 2.90
N TYR A 85 -6.78 2.83 3.93
CA TYR A 85 -6.96 3.88 4.94
C TYR A 85 -6.36 5.22 4.53
N PHE A 86 -5.02 5.29 4.35
CA PHE A 86 -4.36 6.57 4.08
C PHE A 86 -4.66 7.12 2.68
N SER A 87 -4.82 6.27 1.65
CA SER A 87 -5.12 6.75 0.31
C SER A 87 -6.61 7.01 0.11
N HIS A 88 -7.48 6.07 0.47
CA HIS A 88 -8.87 6.08 0.06
C HIS A 88 -9.89 6.35 1.16
N HIS A 89 -9.48 6.47 2.43
CA HIS A 89 -10.41 6.67 3.56
C HIS A 89 -11.56 5.66 3.60
N SER A 90 -11.33 4.42 3.19
CA SER A 90 -12.37 3.43 3.03
C SER A 90 -12.93 2.88 4.35
N PHE A 91 -12.31 3.22 5.46
CA PHE A 91 -12.79 2.96 6.83
C PHE A 91 -12.22 4.00 7.80
N LYS A 92 -12.66 3.95 9.06
CA LYS A 92 -12.15 4.77 10.15
C LYS A 92 -11.50 3.92 11.23
N THR A 93 -10.54 4.51 11.94
CA THR A 93 -9.87 3.89 13.08
C THR A 93 -9.31 4.94 14.04
N SER A 94 -8.82 4.48 15.21
CA SER A 94 -8.14 5.34 16.19
C SER A 94 -6.77 5.79 15.70
N ARG A 95 -6.27 6.93 16.21
CA ARG A 95 -4.93 7.44 15.87
C ARG A 95 -3.80 6.46 16.23
N PRO A 96 -3.81 5.76 17.39
CA PRO A 96 -2.81 4.74 17.69
C PRO A 96 -2.81 3.58 16.70
N PHE A 97 -3.97 3.08 16.31
CA PHE A 97 -4.03 1.99 15.33
C PHE A 97 -3.62 2.46 13.93
N ALA A 98 -3.99 3.68 13.53
CA ALA A 98 -3.50 4.29 12.29
C ALA A 98 -1.96 4.41 12.28
N PHE A 99 -1.35 4.78 13.42
CA PHE A 99 0.11 4.81 13.56
C PHE A 99 0.72 3.40 13.41
N LEU A 100 0.14 2.38 14.01
CA LEU A 100 0.59 0.99 13.87
C LEU A 100 0.49 0.51 12.42
N LEU A 101 -0.63 0.78 11.73
CA LEU A 101 -0.77 0.48 10.31
C LEU A 101 0.31 1.18 9.47
N GLY A 102 0.57 2.46 9.74
CA GLY A 102 1.62 3.23 9.08
C GLY A 102 3.01 2.65 9.34
N ALA A 103 3.32 2.32 10.61
CA ALA A 103 4.62 1.78 11.01
C ALA A 103 4.89 0.41 10.37
N PHE A 104 3.94 -0.54 10.47
CA PHE A 104 4.11 -1.85 9.86
C PHE A 104 4.14 -1.79 8.33
N GLY A 105 3.31 -0.93 7.70
CA GLY A 105 3.35 -0.71 6.25
C GLY A 105 4.70 -0.19 5.77
N SER A 106 5.33 0.72 6.53
CA SER A 106 6.67 1.24 6.22
C SER A 106 7.75 0.16 6.24
N THR A 107 7.56 -0.94 7.00
CA THR A 107 8.53 -2.05 7.03
C THR A 107 8.62 -2.83 5.72
N GLY A 108 7.71 -2.59 4.77
CA GLY A 108 7.77 -3.11 3.39
C GLY A 108 8.75 -2.36 2.47
N LEU A 109 9.47 -1.35 2.99
CA LEU A 109 10.47 -0.55 2.29
C LEU A 109 9.96 0.24 1.06
N ARG A 110 8.68 0.60 1.05
CA ARG A 110 8.07 1.39 -0.02
C ARG A 110 7.71 2.82 0.42
N GLY A 111 8.57 3.41 1.25
CA GLY A 111 8.41 4.78 1.75
C GLY A 111 7.49 4.90 2.97
N GLY A 112 7.24 6.13 3.36
CA GLY A 112 6.35 6.45 4.49
C GLY A 112 4.88 6.48 4.09
N PRO A 113 3.95 6.40 5.07
CA PRO A 113 2.52 6.28 4.81
C PRO A 113 1.93 7.47 4.05
N LEU A 114 2.35 8.69 4.36
CA LEU A 114 1.84 9.88 3.66
C LEU A 114 2.47 10.04 2.28
N TRP A 115 3.73 9.67 2.13
CA TRP A 115 4.42 9.69 0.86
C TRP A 115 3.75 8.72 -0.13
N TRP A 116 3.59 7.48 0.28
CA TRP A 116 2.98 6.46 -0.58
C TRP A 116 1.53 6.81 -0.93
N ALA A 117 0.73 7.21 0.06
CA ALA A 117 -0.66 7.58 -0.17
C ALA A 117 -0.81 8.82 -1.07
N ALA A 118 0.10 9.80 -0.98
CA ALA A 118 0.12 10.97 -1.86
C ALA A 118 0.31 10.57 -3.32
N HIS A 119 1.29 9.71 -3.59
CA HIS A 119 1.54 9.18 -4.93
C HIS A 119 0.38 8.32 -5.44
N HIS A 120 -0.19 7.49 -4.58
CA HIS A 120 -1.31 6.63 -4.95
C HIS A 120 -2.60 7.43 -5.24
N ARG A 121 -2.90 8.48 -4.46
CA ARG A 121 -3.99 9.42 -4.78
C ARG A 121 -3.77 10.11 -6.12
N ASN A 122 -2.53 10.48 -6.43
CA ASN A 122 -2.20 11.03 -7.73
C ASN A 122 -2.37 10.01 -8.84
N HIS A 123 -1.91 8.77 -8.64
CA HIS A 123 -2.11 7.67 -9.57
C HIS A 123 -3.61 7.50 -9.93
N HIS A 124 -4.51 7.40 -8.97
CA HIS A 124 -5.95 7.31 -9.26
C HIS A 124 -6.52 8.51 -10.02
N ARG A 125 -5.97 9.70 -9.80
CA ARG A 125 -6.42 10.92 -10.51
C ARG A 125 -6.00 10.95 -11.97
N VAL A 126 -4.81 10.42 -12.28
CA VAL A 126 -4.18 10.51 -13.60
C VAL A 126 -3.70 9.18 -14.14
N SER A 127 -4.30 8.07 -13.67
CA SER A 127 -3.87 6.70 -13.98
C SER A 127 -3.55 6.52 -15.46
N ASP A 128 -2.36 5.97 -15.73
CA ASP A 128 -1.78 5.71 -17.06
C ASP A 128 -1.53 6.94 -17.95
N ARG A 129 -1.78 8.17 -17.45
CA ARG A 129 -1.47 9.41 -18.17
C ARG A 129 -0.04 9.87 -17.91
N ALA A 130 0.42 10.85 -18.68
CA ALA A 130 1.80 11.36 -18.58
C ALA A 130 2.24 11.85 -17.19
N ALA A 131 1.28 12.27 -16.34
CA ALA A 131 1.54 12.70 -14.97
C ALA A 131 1.57 11.56 -13.93
N ASP A 132 1.29 10.33 -14.33
CA ASP A 132 1.39 9.15 -13.48
C ASP A 132 2.85 8.69 -13.40
N ILE A 133 3.40 8.63 -12.19
CA ILE A 133 4.83 8.35 -11.98
C ILE A 133 5.21 6.88 -12.15
N HIS A 134 4.26 5.98 -12.19
CA HIS A 134 4.50 4.54 -12.36
C HIS A 134 3.61 3.89 -13.42
N ARG A 135 3.33 4.64 -14.48
CA ARG A 135 2.47 4.15 -15.56
C ARG A 135 3.10 2.97 -16.33
N PRO A 136 2.29 2.00 -16.72
CA PRO A 136 2.74 0.76 -17.37
C PRO A 136 3.46 0.95 -18.70
N VAL A 137 3.13 2.02 -19.44
CA VAL A 137 3.75 2.31 -20.75
C VAL A 137 5.22 2.70 -20.66
N ASP A 138 5.69 3.13 -19.49
CA ASP A 138 7.12 3.47 -19.27
C ASP A 138 8.01 2.23 -19.10
N GLY A 139 7.44 1.05 -19.23
CA GLY A 139 8.13 -0.24 -19.19
C GLY A 139 8.02 -0.99 -17.87
N ILE A 140 8.25 -2.31 -17.94
CA ILE A 140 8.14 -3.20 -16.78
C ILE A 140 9.11 -2.80 -15.67
N TRP A 141 10.36 -2.53 -16.02
CA TRP A 141 11.40 -2.14 -15.05
C TRP A 141 11.06 -0.84 -14.33
N HIS A 142 10.58 0.17 -15.08
CA HIS A 142 10.19 1.45 -14.48
C HIS A 142 9.05 1.25 -13.48
N ASN A 143 8.01 0.52 -13.86
CA ASN A 143 6.86 0.27 -13.01
C ASN A 143 7.19 -0.63 -11.80
N TYR A 144 8.11 -1.60 -11.97
CA TYR A 144 8.52 -2.52 -10.92
C TYR A 144 9.37 -1.86 -9.83
N LEU A 145 10.39 -1.10 -10.23
CA LEU A 145 11.39 -0.52 -9.33
C LEU A 145 11.84 0.90 -9.73
N GLY A 146 11.93 1.17 -11.03
CA GLY A 146 12.56 2.37 -11.53
C GLY A 146 11.97 3.66 -10.97
N TRP A 147 10.65 3.76 -10.85
CA TRP A 147 9.97 4.93 -10.30
C TRP A 147 10.37 5.25 -8.84
N LEU A 148 10.71 4.21 -8.06
CA LEU A 148 11.19 4.34 -6.68
C LEU A 148 12.62 4.90 -6.61
N LEU A 149 13.40 4.78 -7.69
CA LEU A 149 14.79 5.24 -7.76
C LEU A 149 14.90 6.68 -8.29
N VAL A 150 13.82 7.23 -8.84
CA VAL A 150 13.78 8.62 -9.32
C VAL A 150 13.78 9.57 -8.13
N ARG A 151 14.77 10.48 -8.09
CA ARG A 151 14.98 11.40 -6.95
C ARG A 151 13.80 12.34 -6.73
N GLU A 152 13.19 12.78 -7.80
CA GLU A 152 12.06 13.72 -7.83
C GLU A 152 10.83 13.10 -7.15
N ASN A 153 10.66 11.79 -7.26
CA ASN A 153 9.57 11.06 -6.62
C ASN A 153 9.73 10.95 -5.09
N GLY A 154 10.91 11.28 -4.55
CA GLY A 154 11.18 11.23 -3.11
C GLY A 154 10.46 12.28 -2.26
N THR A 155 9.71 13.21 -2.88
CA THR A 155 8.98 14.28 -2.19
C THR A 155 7.56 13.85 -1.85
N THR A 156 7.08 14.24 -0.64
CA THR A 156 5.70 14.03 -0.22
C THR A 156 4.85 15.26 -0.51
N ASP A 157 3.83 15.12 -1.34
CA ASP A 157 2.82 16.19 -1.51
C ASP A 157 1.85 16.20 -0.33
N LEU A 158 2.17 17.02 0.68
CA LEU A 158 1.33 17.18 1.85
C LEU A 158 0.02 17.95 1.55
N HIS A 159 -0.10 18.61 0.41
CA HIS A 159 -1.35 19.30 0.03
C HIS A 159 -2.46 18.31 -0.31
N CYS A 160 -2.14 17.16 -0.91
CA CYS A 160 -3.11 16.10 -1.14
C CYS A 160 -3.36 15.23 0.10
N MET A 161 -2.55 15.40 1.19
CA MET A 161 -2.61 14.64 2.44
C MET A 161 -3.03 15.49 3.64
N LYS A 162 -3.74 16.62 3.44
CA LYS A 162 -4.14 17.56 4.52
C LYS A 162 -4.88 16.90 5.68
N ASP A 163 -5.66 15.90 5.36
CA ASP A 163 -6.46 15.07 6.25
C ASP A 163 -5.62 14.29 7.27
N PHE A 164 -4.44 13.80 6.87
CA PHE A 164 -3.50 13.08 7.74
C PHE A 164 -2.29 13.91 8.16
N ALA A 165 -1.88 14.90 7.38
CA ALA A 165 -0.76 15.79 7.73
C ALA A 165 -1.03 16.68 8.96
N LYS A 166 -2.28 16.80 9.40
CA LYS A 166 -2.65 17.43 10.67
C LYS A 166 -2.25 16.60 11.90
N HIS A 167 -1.87 15.34 11.73
CA HIS A 167 -1.47 14.42 12.79
C HIS A 167 0.07 14.34 12.85
N PRO A 168 0.72 14.96 13.83
CA PRO A 168 2.18 15.08 13.89
C PRO A 168 2.90 13.72 13.92
N GLU A 169 2.30 12.69 14.52
CA GLU A 169 2.84 11.33 14.54
C GLU A 169 2.92 10.71 13.15
N GLN A 170 1.96 11.02 12.25
CA GLN A 170 1.99 10.52 10.88
C GLN A 170 3.06 11.24 10.05
N VAL A 171 3.22 12.54 10.25
CA VAL A 171 4.30 13.33 9.62
C VAL A 171 5.66 12.84 10.10
N TRP A 172 5.80 12.60 11.41
CA TRP A 172 7.02 12.05 11.99
C TRP A 172 7.35 10.68 11.41
N LEU A 173 6.38 9.75 11.38
CA LEU A 173 6.55 8.43 10.82
C LEU A 173 6.91 8.48 9.33
N ASN A 174 6.27 9.36 8.57
CA ASN A 174 6.59 9.56 7.17
C ASN A 174 8.02 10.06 6.96
N ARG A 175 8.52 10.92 7.84
CA ARG A 175 9.91 11.41 7.81
C ARG A 175 10.92 10.32 8.17
N PHE A 176 10.60 9.51 9.15
CA PHE A 176 11.50 8.48 9.70
C PHE A 176 11.03 7.06 9.33
N TRP A 177 10.50 6.90 8.15
CA TRP A 177 9.83 5.68 7.71
C TRP A 177 10.71 4.40 7.72
N LEU A 178 12.04 4.52 7.73
CA LEU A 178 12.96 3.38 7.91
C LEU A 178 13.07 2.92 9.36
N LEU A 179 12.77 3.78 10.32
CA LEU A 179 12.91 3.45 11.75
C LEU A 179 12.09 2.22 12.17
N PRO A 180 10.82 2.05 11.75
CA PRO A 180 10.08 0.82 12.04
C PRO A 180 10.76 -0.45 11.52
N SER A 181 11.39 -0.39 10.34
CA SER A 181 12.15 -1.53 9.80
C SER A 181 13.37 -1.87 10.65
N LEU A 182 14.13 -0.86 11.09
CA LEU A 182 15.28 -1.05 11.95
C LEU A 182 14.89 -1.63 13.31
N VAL A 183 13.81 -1.11 13.90
CA VAL A 183 13.26 -1.63 15.17
C VAL A 183 12.83 -3.09 15.01
N LEU A 184 12.11 -3.41 13.93
CA LEU A 184 11.65 -4.77 13.68
C LEU A 184 12.82 -5.73 13.44
N ALA A 185 13.87 -5.31 12.70
CA ALA A 185 15.08 -6.09 12.51
C ALA A 185 15.79 -6.38 13.85
N ALA A 186 15.93 -5.35 14.71
CA ALA A 186 16.51 -5.51 16.05
C ALA A 186 15.68 -6.45 16.93
N LEU A 187 14.36 -6.36 16.91
CA LEU A 187 13.48 -7.26 17.66
C LEU A 187 13.60 -8.70 17.17
N CYS A 188 13.65 -8.93 15.85
CA CYS A 188 13.87 -10.26 15.30
C CYS A 188 15.24 -10.82 15.72
N ALA A 189 16.30 -10.03 15.59
CA ALA A 189 17.64 -10.43 16.01
C ALA A 189 17.70 -10.77 17.51
N TRP A 190 17.09 -9.93 18.35
CA TRP A 190 17.02 -10.13 19.78
C TRP A 190 16.24 -11.38 20.17
N ALA A 191 15.06 -11.58 19.59
CA ALA A 191 14.25 -12.78 19.84
C ALA A 191 14.99 -14.06 19.43
N GLY A 192 15.66 -14.04 18.28
CA GLY A 192 16.47 -15.15 17.82
C GLY A 192 17.66 -15.44 18.74
N TRP A 193 18.35 -14.37 19.19
CA TRP A 193 19.45 -14.51 20.16
C TRP A 193 18.98 -15.16 21.46
N LEU A 194 17.86 -14.74 22.01
CA LEU A 194 17.29 -15.35 23.22
C LEU A 194 16.92 -16.82 23.03
N MET A 195 16.53 -17.21 21.83
CA MET A 195 16.12 -18.58 21.52
C MET A 195 17.32 -19.54 21.38
N ALA A 196 18.37 -19.13 20.66
CA ALA A 196 19.45 -20.01 20.28
C ALA A 196 20.84 -19.30 20.07
N GLY A 197 21.08 -18.19 20.75
CA GLY A 197 22.35 -17.45 20.61
C GLY A 197 22.54 -16.97 19.15
N LEU A 198 23.78 -17.13 18.64
CA LEU A 198 24.18 -16.64 17.32
C LEU A 198 23.41 -17.30 16.18
N SER A 199 23.16 -18.61 16.24
CA SER A 199 22.40 -19.31 15.21
C SER A 199 20.95 -18.84 15.14
N GLY A 200 20.32 -18.60 16.29
CA GLY A 200 18.98 -18.02 16.39
C GLY A 200 18.93 -16.58 15.87
N LEU A 201 19.92 -15.74 16.26
CA LEU A 201 20.03 -14.37 15.76
C LEU A 201 20.06 -14.36 14.22
N TYR A 202 20.93 -15.18 13.61
CA TYR A 202 21.05 -15.22 12.16
C TYR A 202 19.82 -15.78 11.46
N ALA A 203 19.16 -16.80 12.03
CA ALA A 203 17.94 -17.37 11.47
C ALA A 203 16.77 -16.37 11.52
N PHE A 204 16.55 -15.71 12.65
CA PHE A 204 15.44 -14.77 12.81
C PHE A 204 15.67 -13.46 12.05
N LEU A 205 16.90 -12.94 12.05
CA LEU A 205 17.24 -11.76 11.28
C LEU A 205 17.23 -12.05 9.76
N GLY A 206 17.79 -13.17 9.35
CA GLY A 206 17.89 -13.55 7.93
C GLY A 206 16.55 -14.00 7.34
N LEU A 207 15.94 -15.05 7.92
CA LEU A 207 14.70 -15.60 7.40
C LEU A 207 13.46 -14.86 7.94
N GLY A 208 13.39 -14.61 9.24
CA GLY A 208 12.26 -13.88 9.83
C GLY A 208 12.11 -12.49 9.22
N PHE A 209 13.11 -11.63 9.40
CA PHE A 209 13.08 -10.26 8.92
C PHE A 209 13.49 -10.11 7.45
N GLY A 210 14.70 -10.57 7.07
CA GLY A 210 15.28 -10.35 5.74
C GLY A 210 14.41 -10.93 4.62
N LEU A 211 14.13 -12.25 4.67
CA LEU A 211 13.34 -12.93 3.66
C LEU A 211 11.92 -12.35 3.56
N SER A 212 11.25 -12.11 4.70
CA SER A 212 9.91 -11.52 4.68
C SER A 212 9.90 -10.10 4.09
N THR A 213 10.97 -9.30 4.32
CA THR A 213 11.11 -7.96 3.73
C THR A 213 11.28 -8.03 2.22
N VAL A 214 12.16 -8.91 1.74
CA VAL A 214 12.41 -9.16 0.31
C VAL A 214 11.12 -9.60 -0.37
N LEU A 215 10.43 -10.60 0.18
CA LEU A 215 9.20 -11.13 -0.42
C LEU A 215 8.07 -10.09 -0.47
N VAL A 216 7.88 -9.30 0.58
CA VAL A 216 6.86 -8.24 0.60
C VAL A 216 7.21 -7.13 -0.39
N PHE A 217 8.46 -6.66 -0.43
CA PHE A 217 8.88 -5.62 -1.35
C PHE A 217 8.67 -6.03 -2.81
N HIS A 218 9.18 -7.20 -3.19
CA HIS A 218 9.05 -7.70 -4.56
C HIS A 218 7.63 -8.12 -4.92
N GLY A 219 6.88 -8.65 -3.96
CA GLY A 219 5.47 -8.97 -4.16
C GLY A 219 4.64 -7.72 -4.51
N GLN A 220 4.82 -6.62 -3.78
CA GLN A 220 4.14 -5.36 -4.08
C GLN A 220 4.57 -4.78 -5.44
N SER A 221 5.88 -4.80 -5.75
CA SER A 221 6.39 -4.35 -7.04
C SER A 221 5.84 -5.18 -8.21
N LEU A 222 5.72 -6.49 -8.01
CA LEU A 222 5.15 -7.39 -9.01
C LEU A 222 3.65 -7.12 -9.20
N LEU A 223 2.92 -6.85 -8.13
CA LEU A 223 1.50 -6.51 -8.21
C LEU A 223 1.26 -5.25 -9.05
N ASP A 224 2.05 -4.18 -8.82
CA ASP A 224 1.96 -2.94 -9.59
C ASP A 224 2.11 -3.20 -11.11
N VAL A 225 3.02 -4.08 -11.49
CA VAL A 225 3.23 -4.47 -12.90
C VAL A 225 2.09 -5.32 -13.42
N LEU A 226 1.72 -6.39 -12.69
CA LEU A 226 0.72 -7.36 -13.15
C LEU A 226 -0.67 -6.74 -13.26
N ALA A 227 -1.05 -5.93 -12.27
CA ALA A 227 -2.39 -5.38 -12.15
C ALA A 227 -2.76 -4.38 -13.27
N HIS A 228 -1.76 -3.81 -13.97
CA HIS A 228 -1.97 -2.92 -15.11
C HIS A 228 -1.62 -3.55 -16.49
N ARG A 229 -1.23 -4.84 -16.52
CA ARG A 229 -0.83 -5.50 -17.78
C ARG A 229 -1.57 -6.77 -18.08
N TRP A 230 -1.93 -7.56 -17.05
CA TRP A 230 -2.48 -8.90 -17.23
C TRP A 230 -3.67 -9.14 -16.31
N GLY A 231 -4.64 -9.85 -16.83
CA GLY A 231 -5.81 -10.25 -16.08
C GLY A 231 -7.12 -9.97 -16.82
N ARG A 232 -8.21 -9.94 -16.08
CA ARG A 232 -9.55 -9.70 -16.64
C ARG A 232 -10.02 -8.29 -16.29
N ARG A 233 -10.55 -7.57 -17.24
CA ARG A 233 -11.27 -6.32 -17.00
C ARG A 233 -12.73 -6.65 -16.77
N ARG A 234 -13.24 -6.30 -15.61
CA ARG A 234 -14.66 -6.40 -15.27
C ARG A 234 -15.39 -5.12 -15.64
N PHE A 235 -14.73 -4.01 -15.38
CA PHE A 235 -15.24 -2.68 -15.68
C PHE A 235 -14.39 -2.04 -16.77
N ASP A 236 -15.07 -1.38 -17.72
CA ASP A 236 -14.41 -0.64 -18.77
C ASP A 236 -14.06 0.75 -18.28
N LEU A 237 -12.82 0.92 -17.90
CA LEU A 237 -12.23 2.15 -17.37
C LEU A 237 -11.26 2.74 -18.39
N ALA A 238 -10.95 4.02 -18.22
CA ALA A 238 -9.99 4.72 -19.08
C ALA A 238 -8.53 4.31 -18.83
N ASP A 239 -8.27 3.64 -17.70
CA ASP A 239 -6.96 3.09 -17.33
C ASP A 239 -6.79 1.64 -17.79
N THR A 240 -5.61 1.07 -17.53
CA THR A 240 -5.24 -0.31 -17.91
C THR A 240 -5.38 -1.31 -16.77
N SER A 241 -6.11 -1.00 -15.71
CA SER A 241 -6.27 -1.89 -14.55
C SER A 241 -6.97 -3.21 -14.90
N HIS A 242 -6.53 -4.30 -14.26
CA HIS A 242 -7.06 -5.66 -14.43
C HIS A 242 -7.27 -6.34 -13.08
N ASN A 243 -8.19 -7.29 -13.03
CA ASN A 243 -8.33 -8.25 -11.93
C ASN A 243 -7.48 -9.48 -12.24
N ILE A 244 -6.59 -9.86 -11.31
CA ILE A 244 -5.69 -11.01 -11.47
C ILE A 244 -6.28 -12.18 -10.69
N THR A 245 -7.15 -12.94 -11.34
CA THR A 245 -7.77 -14.11 -10.71
C THR A 245 -6.71 -15.14 -10.30
N GLY A 246 -6.83 -15.69 -9.09
CA GLY A 246 -5.89 -16.66 -8.53
C GLY A 246 -4.83 -16.06 -7.59
N LEU A 247 -4.45 -14.80 -7.75
CA LEU A 247 -3.45 -14.14 -6.89
C LEU A 247 -4.06 -13.34 -5.73
N HIS A 248 -5.38 -13.28 -5.61
CA HIS A 248 -6.08 -12.47 -4.60
C HIS A 248 -5.76 -12.87 -3.16
N LEU A 249 -5.49 -14.14 -2.86
CA LEU A 249 -5.07 -14.59 -1.54
C LEU A 249 -3.64 -14.15 -1.22
N LEU A 250 -2.73 -14.29 -2.18
CA LEU A 250 -1.32 -13.91 -2.02
C LEU A 250 -1.17 -12.41 -1.76
N PHE A 251 -2.00 -11.59 -2.40
CA PHE A 251 -1.99 -10.13 -2.28
C PHE A 251 -3.13 -9.58 -1.42
N MET A 252 -3.72 -10.39 -0.55
CA MET A 252 -4.73 -9.99 0.44
C MET A 252 -5.92 -9.20 -0.15
N GLY A 253 -6.32 -9.52 -1.39
CA GLY A 253 -7.42 -8.86 -2.10
C GLY A 253 -7.00 -7.79 -3.10
N GLU A 254 -5.74 -7.29 -3.07
CA GLU A 254 -5.26 -6.25 -4.00
C GLU A 254 -5.28 -6.68 -5.48
N ALA A 255 -5.32 -7.99 -5.74
CA ALA A 255 -5.45 -8.54 -7.09
C ALA A 255 -6.81 -8.25 -7.76
N TRP A 256 -7.82 -7.76 -7.01
CA TRP A 256 -9.07 -7.23 -7.56
C TRP A 256 -8.92 -5.75 -8.00
N HIS A 257 -7.89 -5.46 -8.76
CA HIS A 257 -7.42 -4.11 -9.01
C HIS A 257 -8.33 -3.30 -9.96
N ASN A 258 -8.93 -3.93 -10.97
CA ASN A 258 -9.91 -3.28 -11.83
C ASN A 258 -11.22 -2.97 -11.07
N ASN A 259 -11.65 -3.84 -10.15
CA ASN A 259 -12.75 -3.51 -9.25
C ASN A 259 -12.40 -2.29 -8.41
N HIS A 260 -11.20 -2.27 -7.82
CA HIS A 260 -10.71 -1.17 -7.01
C HIS A 260 -10.66 0.16 -7.80
N HIS A 261 -10.10 0.19 -9.00
CA HIS A 261 -10.07 1.38 -9.86
C HIS A 261 -11.47 1.87 -10.24
N HIS A 262 -12.45 0.96 -10.35
CA HIS A 262 -13.85 1.36 -10.57
C HIS A 262 -14.48 2.03 -9.34
N HIS A 263 -14.16 1.56 -8.11
CA HIS A 263 -14.70 2.14 -6.88
C HIS A 263 -13.64 2.18 -5.76
N PRO A 264 -12.67 3.11 -5.83
CA PRO A 264 -11.52 3.14 -4.91
C PRO A 264 -11.89 3.44 -3.45
N GLY A 265 -13.05 4.07 -3.20
CA GLY A 265 -13.53 4.37 -1.85
C GLY A 265 -14.01 3.17 -1.04
N SER A 266 -14.10 1.99 -1.63
CA SER A 266 -14.54 0.77 -0.93
C SER A 266 -13.42 0.15 -0.08
N ALA A 267 -13.74 -0.30 1.14
CA ALA A 267 -12.86 -1.11 1.94
C ALA A 267 -12.78 -2.55 1.44
N ARG A 268 -13.77 -3.00 0.67
CA ARG A 268 -13.83 -4.30 0.01
C ARG A 268 -13.45 -4.16 -1.45
N MET A 269 -12.51 -4.98 -1.93
CA MET A 269 -12.10 -5.01 -3.34
C MET A 269 -12.71 -6.18 -4.10
N GLY A 270 -12.97 -7.31 -3.44
CA GLY A 270 -13.73 -8.41 -3.99
C GLY A 270 -15.22 -8.09 -3.99
N PHE A 271 -15.78 -7.55 -5.08
CA PHE A 271 -17.14 -7.02 -5.13
C PHE A 271 -18.22 -8.08 -5.26
N PHE A 272 -17.87 -9.26 -5.78
CA PHE A 272 -18.83 -10.29 -6.12
C PHE A 272 -18.62 -11.58 -5.31
N PRO A 273 -19.65 -12.46 -5.21
CA PRO A 273 -19.51 -13.76 -4.56
C PRO A 273 -18.33 -14.55 -5.13
N GLY A 274 -17.51 -15.15 -4.26
CA GLY A 274 -16.32 -15.89 -4.66
C GLY A 274 -15.06 -15.03 -4.87
N GLU A 275 -15.16 -13.71 -4.83
CA GLU A 275 -14.02 -12.80 -4.86
C GLU A 275 -13.50 -12.58 -3.43
N LEU A 276 -12.62 -13.49 -2.99
CA LEU A 276 -12.04 -13.44 -1.64
C LEU A 276 -11.13 -12.23 -1.47
N ASP A 277 -11.27 -11.55 -0.33
CA ASP A 277 -10.51 -10.36 0.05
C ASP A 277 -10.08 -10.48 1.52
N ALA A 278 -8.93 -11.10 1.73
CA ALA A 278 -8.43 -11.41 3.06
C ALA A 278 -8.23 -10.16 3.93
N ALA A 279 -7.79 -9.04 3.36
CA ALA A 279 -7.65 -7.81 4.12
C ALA A 279 -9.01 -7.24 4.56
N TYR A 280 -10.03 -7.33 3.72
CA TYR A 280 -11.38 -6.93 4.10
C TYR A 280 -11.96 -7.84 5.19
N ASP A 281 -11.75 -9.15 5.11
CA ASP A 281 -12.20 -10.08 6.15
C ASP A 281 -11.50 -9.82 7.50
N MET A 282 -10.20 -9.50 7.49
CA MET A 282 -9.49 -9.05 8.69
C MET A 282 -10.03 -7.72 9.22
N LEU A 283 -10.37 -6.75 8.35
CA LEU A 283 -11.02 -5.50 8.77
C LEU A 283 -12.40 -5.76 9.39
N ARG A 284 -13.19 -6.69 8.85
CA ARG A 284 -14.47 -7.11 9.45
C ARG A 284 -14.27 -7.69 10.85
N LEU A 285 -13.26 -8.55 11.03
CA LEU A 285 -12.89 -9.08 12.34
C LEU A 285 -12.50 -7.97 13.32
N LEU A 286 -11.64 -7.04 12.91
CA LEU A 286 -11.24 -5.88 13.74
C LEU A 286 -12.42 -4.96 14.08
N ARG A 287 -13.43 -4.88 13.20
CA ARG A 287 -14.67 -4.13 13.46
C ARG A 287 -15.47 -4.75 14.61
N LEU A 288 -15.49 -6.08 14.76
CA LEU A 288 -16.18 -6.74 15.87
C LEU A 288 -15.58 -6.33 17.23
N PHE A 289 -14.30 -6.01 17.28
CA PHE A 289 -13.60 -5.54 18.48
C PHE A 289 -13.55 -4.00 18.60
N GLY A 290 -14.25 -3.27 17.73
CA GLY A 290 -14.27 -1.80 17.75
C GLY A 290 -12.94 -1.12 17.39
N VAL A 291 -11.97 -1.87 16.85
CA VAL A 291 -10.65 -1.32 16.42
C VAL A 291 -10.78 -0.48 15.15
N VAL A 292 -11.68 -0.89 14.26
CA VAL A 292 -12.04 -0.17 13.03
C VAL A 292 -13.56 -0.02 12.92
N TRP A 293 -14.01 1.05 12.25
CA TRP A 293 -15.44 1.30 12.02
C TRP A 293 -15.67 2.00 10.68
N ASP A 294 -16.92 2.23 10.30
CA ASP A 294 -17.30 2.83 9.02
C ASP A 294 -16.62 2.18 7.80
N LEU A 295 -16.60 0.84 7.75
CA LEU A 295 -16.13 0.11 6.59
C LEU A 295 -17.07 0.39 5.41
N ARG A 296 -16.54 1.10 4.41
CA ARG A 296 -17.31 1.40 3.19
C ARG A 296 -17.35 0.18 2.28
N GLU A 297 -18.53 -0.15 1.84
CA GLU A 297 -18.74 -1.21 0.85
C GLU A 297 -19.07 -0.60 -0.51
N PRO A 298 -18.93 -1.37 -1.61
CA PRO A 298 -19.25 -0.87 -2.94
C PRO A 298 -20.74 -0.56 -3.05
N ASP A 299 -21.07 0.62 -3.62
CA ASP A 299 -22.45 0.97 -3.93
C ASP A 299 -22.99 0.01 -5.01
N GLN A 300 -24.15 -0.61 -4.73
CA GLN A 300 -24.80 -1.55 -5.62
C GLN A 300 -25.18 -0.93 -6.98
N ARG A 301 -25.39 0.38 -7.03
CA ARG A 301 -25.64 1.12 -8.27
C ARG A 301 -24.38 1.16 -9.13
N LEU A 302 -23.23 1.48 -8.51
CA LEU A 302 -21.93 1.55 -9.19
C LEU A 302 -21.52 0.18 -9.75
N LEU A 303 -21.84 -0.91 -9.05
CA LEU A 303 -21.54 -2.27 -9.53
C LEU A 303 -22.25 -2.65 -10.84
N LYS A 304 -23.24 -1.87 -11.28
CA LYS A 304 -23.98 -2.09 -12.53
C LYS A 304 -23.52 -1.19 -13.69
N ILE A 305 -22.64 -0.22 -13.40
CA ILE A 305 -22.21 0.77 -14.40
C ILE A 305 -20.88 0.32 -15.01
N ASN A 306 -20.71 0.57 -16.31
CA ASN A 306 -19.48 0.30 -17.07
C ASN A 306 -19.00 -1.15 -17.04
N ARG A 307 -19.88 -2.12 -16.87
CA ARG A 307 -19.48 -3.53 -17.01
C ARG A 307 -19.08 -3.82 -18.45
N VAL A 308 -18.00 -4.56 -18.63
CA VAL A 308 -17.57 -5.03 -19.95
C VAL A 308 -18.64 -5.93 -20.58
N GLU A 309 -19.32 -6.75 -19.77
CA GLU A 309 -20.40 -7.65 -20.20
C GLU A 309 -21.59 -6.86 -20.83
N ASP A 310 -21.90 -5.67 -20.35
CA ASP A 310 -23.01 -4.86 -20.86
C ASP A 310 -22.71 -4.23 -22.22
N LYS A 311 -21.44 -4.20 -22.64
CA LYS A 311 -20.98 -3.69 -23.95
C LYS A 311 -20.87 -4.76 -25.04
N VAL A 312 -20.99 -6.03 -24.66
CA VAL A 312 -20.99 -7.15 -25.61
C VAL A 312 -22.40 -7.30 -26.16
N PRO A 313 -22.62 -7.20 -27.50
CA PRO A 313 -23.93 -7.44 -28.09
C PRO A 313 -24.48 -8.81 -27.66
N PRO A 314 -25.80 -8.91 -27.35
CA PRO A 314 -26.40 -10.15 -26.87
C PRO A 314 -26.14 -11.38 -27.74
N GLU A 315 -25.99 -11.19 -29.05
CA GLU A 315 -25.70 -12.23 -30.02
C GLU A 315 -24.27 -12.80 -29.87
N VAL A 316 -23.30 -11.93 -29.50
CA VAL A 316 -21.90 -12.33 -29.25
C VAL A 316 -21.78 -13.01 -27.89
N ALA A 317 -22.50 -12.55 -26.88
CA ALA A 317 -22.54 -13.17 -25.56
C ALA A 317 -23.12 -14.58 -25.60
N LYS A 318 -24.16 -14.83 -26.42
CA LYS A 318 -24.73 -16.18 -26.63
C LYS A 318 -23.73 -17.14 -27.32
N ARG A 319 -22.92 -16.65 -28.24
CA ARG A 319 -21.86 -17.46 -28.91
C ARG A 319 -20.68 -17.76 -28.00
N ALA A 320 -20.34 -16.86 -27.06
CA ALA A 320 -19.25 -17.06 -26.12
C ALA A 320 -19.56 -18.11 -25.02
N GLY A 321 -20.86 -18.32 -24.72
CA GLY A 321 -21.31 -19.41 -23.83
C GLY A 321 -21.16 -20.82 -24.40
N THR A 322 -20.86 -20.96 -25.70
CA THR A 322 -20.70 -22.24 -26.39
C THR A 322 -19.28 -22.50 -26.91
N GLY A 323 -18.31 -21.59 -26.75
CA GLY A 323 -16.95 -21.78 -27.25
C GLY A 323 -16.09 -20.52 -27.28
N GLY A 324 -15.74 -19.96 -26.12
CA GLY A 324 -14.75 -18.88 -26.01
C GLY A 324 -15.15 -17.54 -26.65
N LEU A 325 -14.75 -16.44 -26.01
CA LEU A 325 -14.90 -15.08 -26.58
C LEU A 325 -14.12 -14.95 -27.91
N PRO A 326 -14.67 -14.27 -28.94
CA PRO A 326 -13.93 -13.97 -30.16
C PRO A 326 -12.59 -13.28 -29.85
N ALA A 327 -11.54 -13.62 -30.60
CA ALA A 327 -10.16 -13.18 -30.37
C ALA A 327 -9.98 -11.64 -30.27
N HIS A 328 -10.86 -10.83 -30.89
CA HIS A 328 -10.85 -9.38 -30.84
C HIS A 328 -11.49 -8.79 -29.57
N LEU A 329 -12.19 -9.61 -28.77
CA LEU A 329 -12.74 -9.28 -27.46
C LEU A 329 -11.95 -9.95 -26.31
N ALA A 330 -11.01 -10.84 -26.64
CA ALA A 330 -10.00 -11.28 -25.70
C ALA A 330 -9.04 -10.12 -25.42
N PRO A 331 -8.64 -9.86 -24.17
CA PRO A 331 -7.60 -8.88 -23.89
C PRO A 331 -6.39 -9.24 -24.74
N ALA A 332 -5.93 -8.30 -25.57
CA ALA A 332 -4.78 -8.50 -26.45
C ALA A 332 -3.54 -8.72 -25.58
N ILE A 333 -3.18 -9.97 -25.34
CA ILE A 333 -1.84 -10.34 -24.92
C ILE A 333 -0.95 -10.15 -26.15
N ARG A 334 -0.52 -8.93 -26.42
CA ARG A 334 0.64 -8.70 -27.30
C ARG A 334 1.86 -8.81 -26.40
N LEU A 335 2.54 -9.95 -26.53
CA LEU A 335 3.93 -10.04 -26.12
C LEU A 335 4.69 -9.08 -27.05
N PRO A 336 5.53 -8.18 -26.55
CA PRO A 336 6.45 -7.44 -27.40
C PRO A 336 7.45 -8.46 -27.98
N GLU A 337 7.70 -8.36 -29.30
CA GLU A 337 8.84 -9.00 -29.97
C GLU A 337 10.16 -8.46 -29.43
#